data_066e5a84ccecde7d31cfdbbd049cf1b4
#
_entry.id   066e5a84ccecde7d31cfdbbd049cf1b4
#
_cell.length_a   1.000
_cell.length_b   1.000
_cell.length_c   1.000
_cell.angle_alpha   90.00
_cell.angle_beta   90.00
_cell.angle_gamma   90.00
#
_symmetry.space_group_name_H-M   'P 1'
#
loop_
_entity.id
_entity.type
_entity.pdbx_description
1 polymer ?
#
loop_
_entity_poly.entity_id
_entity_poly.type
_entity_poly.pdbx_seq_one_letter_code
_entity_poly.pdbx_strand_id
1 'polypeptide(L)'
;PADGAVRFDARTLRAGKGSRQVAIDMAGEGAAASAGDEPRSDLHLVATFAPDQPIDTRFTNPAPPDVADPEDIDYEVPSDYPVHRLNYHRSVEVKTAMGHLPWDPDFQPGEAKWAGWFRFRNTPRLPNGELDPLGYIPAADILGPAMLQKRGPTADPMLVVSLELCVHFLASTRSEWLLQESEVFQAADGYVSGMVHHWDRDRNLVATGIHRALMRPIDFRKPGR
;
A
#
# COMPACT_ATOMS: atom_id res chain seq x y z
N PRO A 1 13.93 2.35 -12.04
CA PRO A 1 14.69 1.34 -11.33
C PRO A 1 15.78 0.87 -12.26
N ALA A 2 17.00 0.94 -11.78
CA ALA A 2 18.09 0.32 -12.49
C ALA A 2 17.82 -1.20 -12.49
N ASP A 3 17.94 -1.83 -13.65
CA ASP A 3 18.02 -3.28 -13.74
C ASP A 3 19.33 -3.70 -13.04
N GLY A 4 19.23 -4.08 -11.78
CA GLY A 4 20.37 -4.45 -10.95
C GLY A 4 19.97 -5.48 -9.92
N ALA A 5 20.91 -6.28 -9.44
CA ALA A 5 20.67 -7.21 -8.37
C ALA A 5 20.42 -6.45 -7.05
N VAL A 6 19.62 -7.05 -6.20
CA VAL A 6 19.29 -6.53 -4.87
C VAL A 6 19.80 -7.53 -3.84
N ARG A 7 20.53 -7.05 -2.85
CA ARG A 7 21.00 -7.85 -1.72
C ARG A 7 20.03 -7.72 -0.56
N PHE A 8 19.72 -8.84 0.06
CA PHE A 8 18.95 -8.92 1.29
C PHE A 8 19.83 -9.55 2.40
N ASP A 9 19.97 -8.85 3.51
CA ASP A 9 20.64 -9.32 4.71
C ASP A 9 19.61 -9.52 5.82
N ALA A 10 19.28 -10.78 6.13
CA ALA A 10 18.30 -11.13 7.15
C ALA A 10 18.97 -11.61 8.43
N ARG A 11 18.52 -11.08 9.58
CA ARG A 11 19.01 -11.50 10.90
C ARG A 11 17.87 -11.67 11.90
N THR A 12 17.98 -12.68 12.75
CA THR A 12 17.05 -12.84 13.87
C THR A 12 17.45 -11.87 14.99
N LEU A 13 16.53 -10.97 15.36
CA LEU A 13 16.69 -10.05 16.49
C LEU A 13 16.35 -10.72 17.80
N ARG A 14 15.29 -11.54 17.80
CA ARG A 14 14.80 -12.27 18.97
C ARG A 14 14.16 -13.57 18.54
N ALA A 15 14.44 -14.64 19.27
CA ALA A 15 13.75 -15.92 19.18
C ALA A 15 13.31 -16.35 20.57
N GLY A 16 12.00 -16.45 20.79
CA GLY A 16 11.38 -16.87 22.04
C GLY A 16 10.30 -17.90 21.81
N LYS A 17 9.74 -18.46 22.89
CA LYS A 17 8.66 -19.45 22.81
C LYS A 17 7.35 -18.86 22.24
N GLY A 18 7.11 -17.56 22.45
CA GLY A 18 5.86 -16.89 22.04
C GLY A 18 5.99 -15.99 20.82
N SER A 19 7.20 -15.67 20.38
CA SER A 19 7.37 -14.82 19.18
C SER A 19 8.79 -14.89 18.62
N ARG A 20 8.94 -14.57 17.34
CA ARG A 20 10.22 -14.37 16.67
C ARG A 20 10.23 -13.02 15.98
N GLN A 21 11.33 -12.28 16.12
CA GLN A 21 11.55 -11.03 15.37
C GLN A 21 12.74 -11.20 14.43
N VAL A 22 12.57 -10.69 13.22
CA VAL A 22 13.58 -10.72 12.15
C VAL A 22 13.71 -9.30 11.62
N ALA A 23 14.96 -8.87 11.43
CA ALA A 23 15.25 -7.66 10.64
C ALA A 23 15.80 -8.08 9.28
N ILE A 24 15.45 -7.29 8.26
CA ILE A 24 15.93 -7.47 6.90
C ILE A 24 16.37 -6.10 6.39
N ASP A 25 17.60 -6.03 5.94
CA ASP A 25 18.17 -4.88 5.25
C ASP A 25 18.23 -5.19 3.75
N MET A 26 17.78 -4.26 2.92
CA MET A 26 17.82 -4.35 1.47
C MET A 26 18.70 -3.25 0.90
N ALA A 27 19.59 -3.60 0.00
CA ALA A 27 20.41 -2.64 -0.75
C ALA A 27 20.53 -3.04 -2.22
N GLY A 28 20.48 -2.06 -3.13
CA GLY A 28 20.77 -2.27 -4.55
C GLY A 28 22.27 -2.42 -4.80
N GLU A 29 22.67 -3.10 -5.88
CA GLU A 29 24.09 -3.33 -6.24
C GLU A 29 24.93 -2.05 -6.47
N GLY A 30 24.29 -0.90 -6.70
CA GLY A 30 24.98 0.40 -6.82
C GLY A 30 25.26 1.10 -5.51
N ALA A 31 24.82 0.53 -4.36
CA ALA A 31 24.99 1.09 -3.02
C ALA A 31 26.30 0.61 -2.33
N ALA A 32 27.30 0.17 -3.12
CA ALA A 32 28.61 -0.15 -2.58
C ALA A 32 29.19 1.09 -1.88
N ALA A 33 29.35 0.99 -0.55
CA ALA A 33 29.99 1.99 0.25
C ALA A 33 31.39 2.28 -0.32
N SER A 34 31.72 3.56 -0.50
CA SER A 34 33.11 3.97 -0.64
C SER A 34 33.87 3.49 0.60
N ALA A 35 35.12 3.11 0.45
CA ALA A 35 35.92 2.59 1.56
C ALA A 35 35.91 3.57 2.74
N GLY A 36 35.21 3.21 3.83
CA GLY A 36 35.02 4.04 5.02
C GLY A 36 33.58 4.47 5.33
N ASP A 37 32.62 4.25 4.43
CA ASP A 37 31.22 4.52 4.70
C ASP A 37 30.52 3.32 5.35
N GLU A 38 29.56 3.60 6.24
CA GLU A 38 28.68 2.56 6.78
C GLU A 38 27.87 1.89 5.65
N PRO A 39 27.57 0.57 5.76
CA PRO A 39 26.76 -0.12 4.76
C PRO A 39 25.42 0.60 4.61
N ARG A 40 25.15 1.14 3.42
CA ARG A 40 23.91 1.82 3.12
C ARG A 40 22.81 0.80 2.87
N SER A 41 21.72 0.91 3.63
CA SER A 41 20.47 0.20 3.39
C SER A 41 19.47 1.13 2.71
N ASP A 42 18.86 0.69 1.61
CA ASP A 42 17.81 1.44 0.91
C ASP A 42 16.43 1.18 1.54
N LEU A 43 16.26 0.03 2.20
CA LEU A 43 15.07 -0.34 2.95
C LEU A 43 15.46 -1.15 4.19
N HIS A 44 14.86 -0.82 5.32
CA HIS A 44 14.94 -1.60 6.55
C HIS A 44 13.56 -2.12 6.93
N LEU A 45 13.44 -3.42 7.20
CA LEU A 45 12.20 -4.06 7.60
C LEU A 45 12.40 -4.82 8.91
N VAL A 46 11.41 -4.72 9.80
CA VAL A 46 11.32 -5.58 10.99
C VAL A 46 9.99 -6.31 10.95
N ALA A 47 10.04 -7.65 10.99
CA ALA A 47 8.86 -8.49 11.06
C ALA A 47 8.79 -9.24 12.41
N THR A 48 7.59 -9.29 12.99
CA THR A 48 7.30 -10.08 14.19
C THR A 48 6.31 -11.18 13.84
N PHE A 49 6.68 -12.42 14.15
CA PHE A 49 5.86 -13.61 13.97
C PHE A 49 5.49 -14.17 15.34
N ALA A 50 4.22 -14.55 15.51
CA ALA A 50 3.74 -15.22 16.72
C ALA A 50 2.75 -16.32 16.32
N PRO A 51 2.68 -17.43 17.06
CA PRO A 51 1.64 -18.43 16.86
C PRO A 51 0.30 -17.94 17.39
N ASP A 52 -0.78 -18.53 16.87
CA ASP A 52 -2.12 -18.33 17.41
C ASP A 52 -2.18 -18.67 18.90
N GLN A 53 -3.00 -17.94 19.65
CA GLN A 53 -3.19 -18.16 21.06
C GLN A 53 -4.57 -18.81 21.34
N PRO A 54 -4.69 -19.71 22.33
CA PRO A 54 -5.93 -20.40 22.65
C PRO A 54 -6.90 -19.49 23.45
N ILE A 55 -7.17 -18.29 22.92
CA ILE A 55 -8.10 -17.32 23.52
C ILE A 55 -9.25 -17.12 22.55
N ASP A 56 -10.48 -17.36 23.05
CA ASP A 56 -11.69 -17.33 22.22
C ASP A 56 -12.40 -15.96 22.27
N THR A 57 -11.64 -14.87 22.15
CA THR A 57 -12.21 -13.52 21.99
C THR A 57 -12.06 -13.08 20.56
N ARG A 58 -13.19 -12.89 19.87
CA ARG A 58 -13.21 -12.49 18.45
C ARG A 58 -14.16 -11.32 18.24
N PHE A 59 -13.66 -10.24 17.68
CA PHE A 59 -14.44 -9.11 17.20
C PHE A 59 -13.65 -8.36 16.14
N THR A 60 -14.34 -7.60 15.31
CA THR A 60 -13.72 -6.72 14.30
C THR A 60 -14.33 -5.32 14.42
N ASN A 61 -13.49 -4.34 14.62
CA ASN A 61 -13.72 -2.93 14.42
C ASN A 61 -12.59 -2.42 13.52
N PRO A 62 -12.83 -1.64 12.50
CA PRO A 62 -14.05 -0.97 12.02
C PRO A 62 -14.97 -1.87 11.18
N ALA A 63 -16.07 -1.29 10.68
CA ALA A 63 -16.92 -1.92 9.67
C ALA A 63 -16.39 -1.61 8.26
N PRO A 64 -16.56 -2.51 7.28
CA PRO A 64 -16.20 -2.24 5.89
C PRO A 64 -17.07 -1.11 5.31
N PRO A 65 -16.54 -0.31 4.38
CA PRO A 65 -17.35 0.69 3.68
C PRO A 65 -18.44 0.02 2.83
N ASP A 66 -19.61 0.66 2.77
CA ASP A 66 -20.72 0.23 1.92
C ASP A 66 -20.49 0.72 0.49
N VAL A 67 -19.95 -0.15 -0.35
CA VAL A 67 -19.61 0.13 -1.75
C VAL A 67 -20.01 -1.03 -2.65
N ALA A 68 -20.24 -0.72 -3.93
CA ALA A 68 -20.53 -1.73 -4.95
C ALA A 68 -19.41 -2.76 -5.09
N ASP A 69 -19.75 -3.95 -5.55
CA ASP A 69 -18.78 -4.99 -5.88
C ASP A 69 -17.96 -4.62 -7.13
N PRO A 70 -16.75 -5.15 -7.29
CA PRO A 70 -15.86 -4.72 -8.37
C PRO A 70 -16.40 -5.01 -9.78
N GLU A 71 -17.30 -5.97 -9.94
CA GLU A 71 -17.96 -6.26 -11.21
C GLU A 71 -19.02 -5.21 -11.59
N ASP A 72 -19.61 -4.56 -10.60
CA ASP A 72 -20.66 -3.55 -10.79
C ASP A 72 -20.10 -2.13 -10.94
N ILE A 73 -18.78 -1.97 -10.83
CA ILE A 73 -18.11 -0.68 -11.03
C ILE A 73 -17.65 -0.57 -12.48
N ASP A 74 -18.28 0.33 -13.22
CA ASP A 74 -17.79 0.76 -14.53
C ASP A 74 -16.59 1.70 -14.31
N TYR A 75 -15.41 1.23 -14.75
CA TYR A 75 -14.16 1.92 -14.50
C TYR A 75 -13.29 1.93 -15.76
N GLU A 76 -13.15 3.08 -16.36
CA GLU A 76 -12.25 3.29 -17.48
C GLU A 76 -11.24 4.40 -17.15
N VAL A 77 -9.96 4.08 -17.28
CA VAL A 77 -8.89 5.07 -17.14
C VAL A 77 -8.63 5.69 -18.50
N PRO A 78 -8.74 7.03 -18.66
CA PRO A 78 -8.43 7.70 -19.92
C PRO A 78 -7.02 7.31 -20.39
N SER A 79 -6.87 7.04 -21.69
CA SER A 79 -5.64 6.50 -22.27
C SER A 79 -4.44 7.45 -22.16
N ASP A 80 -4.68 8.74 -22.01
CA ASP A 80 -3.69 9.80 -21.82
C ASP A 80 -3.35 10.07 -20.36
N TYR A 81 -4.07 9.43 -19.41
CA TYR A 81 -3.83 9.68 -18.00
C TYR A 81 -2.46 9.15 -17.54
N PRO A 82 -1.67 9.95 -16.80
CA PRO A 82 -0.27 9.65 -16.48
C PRO A 82 -0.02 8.35 -15.71
N VAL A 83 -1.03 7.78 -15.06
CA VAL A 83 -0.93 6.52 -14.29
C VAL A 83 -0.43 5.37 -15.15
N HIS A 84 -0.75 5.35 -16.44
CA HIS A 84 -0.28 4.32 -17.37
C HIS A 84 1.25 4.29 -17.54
N ARG A 85 1.95 5.34 -17.12
CA ARG A 85 3.42 5.43 -17.19
C ARG A 85 4.12 4.69 -16.05
N LEU A 86 3.39 4.34 -14.98
CA LEU A 86 3.95 3.64 -13.84
C LEU A 86 3.85 2.13 -14.06
N ASN A 87 5.00 1.45 -14.03
CA ASN A 87 5.06 -0.01 -14.20
C ASN A 87 4.21 -0.78 -13.17
N TYR A 88 4.02 -0.23 -11.98
CA TYR A 88 3.14 -0.78 -10.95
C TYR A 88 1.73 -1.07 -11.49
N HIS A 89 1.12 -0.11 -12.20
CA HIS A 89 -0.23 -0.27 -12.75
C HIS A 89 -0.36 -1.30 -13.88
N ARG A 90 0.78 -1.80 -14.40
CA ARG A 90 0.78 -2.96 -15.32
C ARG A 90 0.62 -4.28 -14.60
N SER A 91 0.95 -4.32 -13.31
CA SER A 91 0.91 -5.53 -12.49
C SER A 91 -0.37 -5.65 -11.65
N VAL A 92 -1.11 -4.55 -11.51
CA VAL A 92 -2.31 -4.47 -10.68
C VAL A 92 -3.50 -3.89 -11.44
N GLU A 93 -4.68 -4.10 -10.91
CA GLU A 93 -5.91 -3.44 -11.32
C GLU A 93 -6.52 -2.78 -10.08
N VAL A 94 -6.94 -1.53 -10.22
CA VAL A 94 -7.57 -0.76 -9.15
C VAL A 94 -8.82 -0.12 -9.70
N LYS A 95 -9.96 -0.27 -9.01
CA LYS A 95 -11.24 0.37 -9.34
C LYS A 95 -11.69 1.23 -8.16
N THR A 96 -11.86 2.52 -8.35
CA THR A 96 -12.40 3.41 -7.31
C THR A 96 -13.85 3.03 -7.00
N ALA A 97 -14.15 2.76 -5.73
CA ALA A 97 -15.46 2.38 -5.25
C ALA A 97 -16.11 3.46 -4.37
N MET A 98 -15.29 4.30 -3.72
CA MET A 98 -15.71 5.46 -2.95
C MET A 98 -14.73 6.62 -3.19
N GLY A 99 -15.25 7.80 -3.40
CA GLY A 99 -14.50 9.00 -3.78
C GLY A 99 -14.59 9.27 -5.28
N HIS A 100 -13.90 10.30 -5.73
CA HIS A 100 -13.90 10.77 -7.10
C HIS A 100 -12.64 10.33 -7.85
N LEU A 101 -12.78 10.12 -9.13
CA LEU A 101 -11.67 9.97 -10.06
C LEU A 101 -11.12 11.35 -10.43
N PRO A 102 -9.82 11.48 -10.72
CA PRO A 102 -9.22 12.79 -11.05
C PRO A 102 -9.86 13.48 -12.27
N TRP A 103 -10.51 12.73 -13.13
CA TRP A 103 -11.17 13.20 -14.36
C TRP A 103 -12.68 13.32 -14.24
N ASP A 104 -13.27 13.10 -13.05
CA ASP A 104 -14.69 13.29 -12.84
C ASP A 104 -15.03 14.77 -12.94
N PRO A 105 -16.02 15.15 -13.80
CA PRO A 105 -16.39 16.56 -14.00
C PRO A 105 -16.99 17.19 -12.75
N ASP A 106 -17.61 16.39 -11.90
CA ASP A 106 -18.30 16.83 -10.68
C ASP A 106 -17.42 16.70 -9.41
N PHE A 107 -16.12 16.44 -9.57
CA PHE A 107 -15.23 16.27 -8.45
C PHE A 107 -15.13 17.54 -7.60
N GLN A 108 -15.61 17.46 -6.37
CA GLN A 108 -15.45 18.49 -5.34
C GLN A 108 -14.58 17.96 -4.20
N PRO A 109 -13.64 18.77 -3.67
CA PRO A 109 -12.85 18.39 -2.50
C PRO A 109 -13.75 18.04 -1.30
N GLY A 110 -13.38 16.97 -0.59
CA GLY A 110 -14.14 16.45 0.54
C GLY A 110 -13.26 15.99 1.69
N GLU A 111 -13.64 14.93 2.34
CA GLU A 111 -12.84 14.26 3.34
C GLU A 111 -11.63 13.57 2.69
N ALA A 112 -10.55 13.41 3.46
CA ALA A 112 -9.36 12.71 3.01
C ALA A 112 -9.56 11.18 3.15
N LYS A 113 -10.60 10.67 2.50
CA LYS A 113 -11.00 9.25 2.48
C LYS A 113 -11.20 8.76 1.06
N TRP A 114 -10.84 7.52 0.83
CA TRP A 114 -11.01 6.86 -0.44
C TRP A 114 -11.14 5.36 -0.22
N ALA A 115 -11.95 4.69 -1.04
CA ALA A 115 -11.93 3.24 -1.12
C ALA A 115 -11.92 2.77 -2.58
N GLY A 116 -11.23 1.66 -2.82
CA GLY A 116 -11.18 1.04 -4.13
C GLY A 116 -10.85 -0.44 -4.06
N TRP A 117 -11.34 -1.17 -5.04
CA TRP A 117 -11.00 -2.56 -5.23
C TRP A 117 -9.65 -2.69 -5.91
N PHE A 118 -8.80 -3.51 -5.34
CA PHE A 118 -7.45 -3.82 -5.80
C PHE A 118 -7.31 -5.31 -6.06
N ARG A 119 -6.65 -5.67 -7.16
CA ARG A 119 -6.15 -7.03 -7.37
C ARG A 119 -4.85 -7.04 -8.14
N PHE A 120 -4.07 -8.08 -7.96
CA PHE A 120 -2.95 -8.38 -8.85
C PHE A 120 -3.46 -9.00 -10.15
N ARG A 121 -2.89 -8.63 -11.29
CA ARG A 121 -3.18 -9.31 -12.57
C ARG A 121 -2.70 -10.77 -12.56
N ASN A 122 -1.61 -11.03 -11.84
CA ASN A 122 -1.12 -12.36 -11.52
C ASN A 122 -1.12 -12.48 -9.99
N THR A 123 -2.20 -12.96 -9.44
CA THR A 123 -2.40 -13.05 -7.98
C THR A 123 -1.36 -13.97 -7.35
N PRO A 124 -0.50 -13.46 -6.43
CA PRO A 124 0.45 -14.29 -5.71
C PRO A 124 -0.31 -15.21 -4.74
N ARG A 125 -0.07 -16.52 -4.83
CA ARG A 125 -0.77 -17.51 -4.01
C ARG A 125 0.21 -18.44 -3.32
N LEU A 126 -0.13 -18.79 -2.10
CA LEU A 126 0.49 -19.88 -1.38
C LEU A 126 0.09 -21.25 -1.98
N PRO A 127 0.82 -22.34 -1.70
CA PRO A 127 0.47 -23.69 -2.19
C PRO A 127 -0.93 -24.18 -1.80
N ASN A 128 -1.51 -23.65 -0.72
CA ASN A 128 -2.86 -23.96 -0.25
C ASN A 128 -3.96 -23.15 -0.99
N GLY A 129 -3.56 -22.27 -1.95
CA GLY A 129 -4.45 -21.43 -2.74
C GLY A 129 -4.85 -20.10 -2.08
N GLU A 130 -4.42 -19.82 -0.87
CA GLU A 130 -4.62 -18.53 -0.23
C GLU A 130 -3.76 -17.45 -0.89
N LEU A 131 -4.20 -16.19 -0.79
CA LEU A 131 -3.39 -15.05 -1.18
C LEU A 131 -2.10 -15.04 -0.32
N ASP A 132 -0.94 -14.88 -0.97
CA ASP A 132 0.30 -14.67 -0.24
C ASP A 132 0.18 -13.38 0.60
N PRO A 133 0.32 -13.44 1.93
CA PRO A 133 0.16 -12.27 2.79
C PRO A 133 1.14 -11.15 2.47
N LEU A 134 2.28 -11.42 1.85
CA LEU A 134 3.18 -10.37 1.37
C LEU A 134 2.53 -9.47 0.32
N GLY A 135 1.48 -9.93 -0.36
CA GLY A 135 0.68 -9.13 -1.27
C GLY A 135 -0.07 -7.97 -0.60
N TYR A 136 -0.30 -8.02 0.72
CA TYR A 136 -0.92 -6.89 1.44
C TYR A 136 0.02 -5.68 1.56
N ILE A 137 1.34 -5.87 1.53
CA ILE A 137 2.31 -4.79 1.71
C ILE A 137 2.20 -3.75 0.59
N PRO A 138 2.33 -4.09 -0.72
CA PRO A 138 2.16 -3.12 -1.78
C PRO A 138 0.72 -2.58 -1.88
N ALA A 139 -0.28 -3.34 -1.44
CA ALA A 139 -1.65 -2.89 -1.36
C ALA A 139 -1.85 -1.81 -0.28
N ALA A 140 -1.09 -1.86 0.82
CA ALA A 140 -1.18 -0.90 1.92
C ALA A 140 -0.48 0.45 1.64
N ASP A 141 0.33 0.53 0.60
CA ASP A 141 1.04 1.75 0.20
C ASP A 141 0.15 2.67 -0.67
N ILE A 142 -0.97 3.16 -0.12
CA ILE A 142 -2.00 3.86 -0.89
C ILE A 142 -2.67 5.04 -0.13
N LEU A 143 -1.92 6.08 0.22
CA LEU A 143 -2.51 7.32 0.76
C LEU A 143 -2.79 8.38 -0.33
N GLY A 144 -2.20 8.26 -1.51
CA GLY A 144 -2.33 9.23 -2.60
C GLY A 144 -3.78 9.53 -2.99
N PRO A 145 -4.63 8.52 -3.25
CA PRO A 145 -6.04 8.72 -3.60
C PRO A 145 -6.84 9.44 -2.51
N ALA A 146 -6.64 9.12 -1.22
CA ALA A 146 -7.31 9.83 -0.12
C ALA A 146 -6.87 11.30 -0.04
N MET A 147 -5.57 11.58 -0.27
CA MET A 147 -5.07 12.95 -0.37
C MET A 147 -5.66 13.69 -1.56
N LEU A 148 -5.88 13.02 -2.68
CA LEU A 148 -6.53 13.62 -3.84
C LEU A 148 -7.95 14.07 -3.49
N GLN A 149 -8.75 13.25 -2.75
CA GLN A 149 -10.10 13.63 -2.34
C GLN A 149 -10.10 14.95 -1.56
N LYS A 150 -9.11 15.17 -0.70
CA LYS A 150 -9.02 16.40 0.09
C LYS A 150 -8.56 17.60 -0.72
N ARG A 151 -7.63 17.40 -1.65
CA ARG A 151 -7.01 18.50 -2.42
C ARG A 151 -7.82 18.90 -3.65
N GLY A 152 -8.58 17.97 -4.20
CA GLY A 152 -9.36 18.17 -5.42
C GLY A 152 -8.57 18.03 -6.73
N PRO A 153 -9.26 18.04 -7.88
CA PRO A 153 -8.67 17.72 -9.18
C PRO A 153 -7.76 18.82 -9.74
N THR A 154 -7.91 20.06 -9.27
CA THR A 154 -7.14 21.22 -9.74
C THR A 154 -5.86 21.47 -8.93
N ALA A 155 -5.62 20.68 -7.89
CA ALA A 155 -4.42 20.83 -7.08
C ALA A 155 -3.16 20.39 -7.87
N ASP A 156 -2.03 21.07 -7.59
CA ASP A 156 -0.77 20.73 -8.21
C ASP A 156 -0.44 19.25 -8.00
N PRO A 157 0.04 18.53 -9.03
CA PRO A 157 0.39 17.14 -8.92
C PRO A 157 1.48 16.91 -7.85
N MET A 158 1.33 15.82 -7.09
CA MET A 158 2.31 15.44 -6.09
C MET A 158 2.52 13.93 -6.05
N LEU A 159 3.71 13.53 -5.63
CA LEU A 159 4.00 12.17 -5.18
C LEU A 159 3.83 12.10 -3.66
N VAL A 160 3.28 10.97 -3.22
CA VAL A 160 3.31 10.55 -1.83
C VAL A 160 4.37 9.45 -1.74
N VAL A 161 5.50 9.77 -1.11
CA VAL A 161 6.66 8.89 -1.03
C VAL A 161 6.73 8.30 0.38
N SER A 162 6.60 7.00 0.49
CA SER A 162 6.58 6.28 1.76
C SER A 162 7.88 6.46 2.54
N LEU A 163 7.77 6.83 3.80
CA LEU A 163 8.86 6.89 4.77
C LEU A 163 8.78 5.70 5.74
N GLU A 164 7.57 5.36 6.13
CA GLU A 164 7.30 4.27 7.07
C GLU A 164 5.95 3.63 6.71
N LEU A 165 5.93 2.31 6.69
CA LEU A 165 4.71 1.53 6.50
C LEU A 165 4.74 0.35 7.48
N CYS A 166 3.77 0.31 8.40
CA CYS A 166 3.56 -0.82 9.31
C CYS A 166 2.31 -1.58 8.87
N VAL A 167 2.43 -2.87 8.60
CA VAL A 167 1.32 -3.73 8.16
C VAL A 167 1.06 -4.82 9.19
N HIS A 168 -0.20 -4.91 9.65
CA HIS A 168 -0.67 -6.01 10.47
C HIS A 168 -1.45 -7.00 9.60
N PHE A 169 -1.01 -8.24 9.59
CA PHE A 169 -1.68 -9.36 8.91
C PHE A 169 -2.69 -9.96 9.89
N LEU A 170 -3.98 -9.91 9.58
CA LEU A 170 -5.06 -10.23 10.50
C LEU A 170 -5.76 -11.54 10.16
N ALA A 171 -5.93 -11.83 8.86
CA ALA A 171 -6.55 -13.07 8.39
C ALA A 171 -6.02 -13.47 7.02
N SER A 172 -6.11 -14.76 6.70
CA SER A 172 -5.90 -15.26 5.34
C SER A 172 -7.18 -15.16 4.51
N THR A 173 -7.03 -15.05 3.20
CA THR A 173 -8.16 -15.08 2.26
C THR A 173 -7.78 -15.76 0.95
N ARG A 174 -8.79 -16.24 0.21
CA ARG A 174 -8.65 -16.72 -1.18
C ARG A 174 -9.15 -15.70 -2.20
N SER A 175 -9.66 -14.57 -1.73
CA SER A 175 -10.14 -13.49 -2.58
C SER A 175 -9.03 -12.98 -3.50
N GLU A 176 -9.37 -12.74 -4.76
CA GLU A 176 -8.48 -12.03 -5.69
C GLU A 176 -8.60 -10.52 -5.52
N TRP A 177 -9.80 -10.05 -5.19
CA TRP A 177 -10.06 -8.67 -4.93
C TRP A 177 -9.92 -8.34 -3.44
N LEU A 178 -9.24 -7.25 -3.16
CA LEU A 178 -9.15 -6.63 -1.85
C LEU A 178 -9.78 -5.25 -1.93
N LEU A 179 -10.73 -4.96 -1.07
CA LEU A 179 -11.23 -3.60 -0.89
C LEU A 179 -10.25 -2.86 0.01
N GLN A 180 -9.61 -1.85 -0.54
CA GLN A 180 -8.73 -0.93 0.18
C GLN A 180 -9.55 0.27 0.62
N GLU A 181 -9.52 0.58 1.90
CA GLU A 181 -10.09 1.80 2.45
C GLU A 181 -8.95 2.61 3.07
N SER A 182 -8.67 3.80 2.54
CA SER A 182 -7.62 4.68 3.05
C SER A 182 -8.19 5.97 3.62
N GLU A 183 -7.66 6.36 4.78
CA GLU A 183 -7.98 7.60 5.47
C GLU A 183 -6.71 8.33 5.88
N VAL A 184 -6.62 9.60 5.55
CA VAL A 184 -5.54 10.48 6.01
C VAL A 184 -6.03 11.27 7.21
N PHE A 185 -5.36 11.11 8.35
CA PHE A 185 -5.72 11.85 9.57
C PHE A 185 -5.00 13.20 9.67
N GLN A 186 -3.83 13.34 9.05
CA GLN A 186 -3.07 14.59 9.09
C GLN A 186 -2.20 14.73 7.84
N ALA A 187 -2.18 15.96 7.32
CA ALA A 187 -1.19 16.39 6.34
C ALA A 187 -0.70 17.77 6.74
N ALA A 188 0.59 17.91 7.07
CA ALA A 188 1.23 19.16 7.49
C ALA A 188 2.73 19.10 7.18
N ASP A 189 3.35 20.26 6.96
CA ASP A 189 4.80 20.43 6.81
C ASP A 189 5.44 19.55 5.75
N GLY A 190 4.68 19.19 4.70
CA GLY A 190 5.15 18.29 3.64
C GLY A 190 5.03 16.81 3.97
N TYR A 191 4.43 16.44 5.09
CA TYR A 191 4.21 15.05 5.50
C TYR A 191 2.72 14.70 5.51
N VAL A 192 2.43 13.42 5.34
CA VAL A 192 1.08 12.88 5.45
C VAL A 192 1.13 11.60 6.29
N SER A 193 0.12 11.42 7.16
CA SER A 193 -0.06 10.21 7.96
C SER A 193 -1.48 9.72 7.83
N GLY A 194 -1.64 8.42 7.65
CA GLY A 194 -2.93 7.79 7.43
C GLY A 194 -2.93 6.32 7.74
N MET A 195 -4.08 5.71 7.50
CA MET A 195 -4.33 4.30 7.72
C MET A 195 -5.01 3.70 6.49
N VAL A 196 -4.75 2.42 6.26
CA VAL A 196 -5.40 1.63 5.21
C VAL A 196 -5.94 0.36 5.82
N HIS A 197 -7.21 0.06 5.56
CA HIS A 197 -7.82 -1.23 5.86
C HIS A 197 -7.96 -2.03 4.56
N HIS A 198 -7.75 -3.34 4.66
CA HIS A 198 -7.95 -4.28 3.57
C HIS A 198 -9.03 -5.27 3.97
N TRP A 199 -10.08 -5.30 3.18
CA TRP A 199 -11.20 -6.21 3.31
C TRP A 199 -11.14 -7.21 2.17
N ASP A 200 -11.43 -8.46 2.42
CA ASP A 200 -11.65 -9.40 1.33
C ASP A 200 -13.05 -9.20 0.69
N ARG A 201 -13.39 -10.02 -0.30
CA ARG A 201 -14.67 -9.90 -0.99
C ARG A 201 -15.87 -10.18 -0.08
N ASP A 202 -15.69 -11.02 0.94
CA ASP A 202 -16.70 -11.33 1.94
C ASP A 202 -16.78 -10.29 3.06
N ARG A 203 -16.05 -9.15 2.90
CA ARG A 203 -15.99 -8.04 3.86
C ARG A 203 -15.31 -8.42 5.19
N ASN A 204 -14.47 -9.43 5.20
CA ASN A 204 -13.61 -9.72 6.35
C ASN A 204 -12.38 -8.82 6.32
N LEU A 205 -12.01 -8.24 7.47
CA LEU A 205 -10.78 -7.46 7.60
C LEU A 205 -9.57 -8.41 7.58
N VAL A 206 -8.74 -8.32 6.55
CA VAL A 206 -7.61 -9.24 6.35
C VAL A 206 -6.25 -8.62 6.67
N ALA A 207 -6.14 -7.30 6.52
CA ALA A 207 -4.93 -6.57 6.91
C ALA A 207 -5.26 -5.11 7.24
N THR A 208 -4.37 -4.45 7.99
CA THR A 208 -4.39 -3.00 8.18
C THR A 208 -2.98 -2.44 8.12
N GLY A 209 -2.83 -1.25 7.54
CA GLY A 209 -1.58 -0.53 7.44
C GLY A 209 -1.65 0.84 8.10
N ILE A 210 -0.60 1.23 8.83
CA ILE A 210 -0.36 2.61 9.24
C ILE A 210 0.79 3.13 8.41
N HIS A 211 0.60 4.28 7.80
CA HIS A 211 1.51 4.79 6.79
C HIS A 211 1.87 6.25 7.07
N ARG A 212 3.15 6.56 7.02
CA ARG A 212 3.68 7.92 6.99
C ARG A 212 4.48 8.14 5.72
N ALA A 213 4.22 9.25 5.04
CA ALA A 213 4.84 9.56 3.77
C ALA A 213 5.22 11.03 3.65
N LEU A 214 6.13 11.31 2.73
CA LEU A 214 6.54 12.65 2.34
C LEU A 214 5.78 13.04 1.06
N MET A 215 5.17 14.23 1.06
CA MET A 215 4.56 14.82 -0.12
C MET A 215 5.62 15.60 -0.91
N ARG A 216 5.79 15.26 -2.18
CA ARG A 216 6.71 15.95 -3.10
C ARG A 216 5.94 16.47 -4.31
N PRO A 217 6.09 17.74 -4.67
CA PRO A 217 5.61 18.25 -5.94
C PRO A 217 6.21 17.43 -7.09
N ILE A 218 5.40 17.10 -8.08
CA ILE A 218 5.84 16.43 -9.30
C ILE A 218 5.62 17.33 -10.51
N ASP A 219 6.63 17.45 -11.35
CA ASP A 219 6.52 18.12 -12.65
C ASP A 219 6.57 17.05 -13.74
N PHE A 220 5.39 16.66 -14.23
CA PHE A 220 5.28 15.67 -15.32
C PHE A 220 5.89 16.11 -16.64
N ARG A 221 6.28 17.39 -16.79
CA ARG A 221 6.94 17.91 -17.98
C ARG A 221 8.43 17.62 -17.99
N LYS A 222 9.02 17.34 -16.81
CA LYS A 222 10.43 16.95 -16.71
C LYS A 222 10.55 15.43 -16.80
N PRO A 223 11.37 14.88 -17.71
CA PRO A 223 11.69 13.46 -17.67
C PRO A 223 12.30 13.14 -16.31
N GLY A 224 11.77 12.08 -15.64
CA GLY A 224 12.25 11.67 -14.33
C GLY A 224 13.76 11.42 -14.34
N ARG A 225 14.43 11.96 -13.32
CA ARG A 225 15.83 11.63 -13.02
C ARG A 225 15.90 10.30 -12.30
#